data_cf11be2d9a7256cc4a7ed1fceb834b7b
#
_entry.id   cf11be2d9a7256cc4a7ed1fceb834b7b
#
_cell.length_a   1.000
_cell.length_b   1.000
_cell.length_c   1.000
_cell.angle_alpha   90.00
_cell.angle_beta   90.00
_cell.angle_gamma   90.00
#
_symmetry.space_group_name_H-M   'P 1'
#
loop_
_entity.id
_entity.type
_entity.pdbx_description
1 polymer ?
#
loop_
_entity_poly.entity_id
_entity_poly.type
_entity_poly.pdbx_seq_one_letter_code
_entity_poly.pdbx_strand_id
1 'polypeptide(L)'
;VNLQQAHNHLSARTVTLMPHALITGAAGGLGAAIARALAPTHSLLLGGRPSLRLDTLAAELDATPWPVDLSDQDAILAAVAGIDALDVLVHNAGVSYPATIADSTLADWRKTLDVNVLAPVALTQALLPALRAARGDVVFINSGAGINAHPGIGSYSVSKFALRGFADVLRAEEPALRVTSVHPGRISTPMQQELTEHEGREYNPDDYMRPESVAQLVADAVNLPRDARVHQIVVRQN
;
A
#
# COMPACT_ATOMS: atom_id res chain seq x y z
N VAL A 1 14.50 54.13 -36.72
CA VAL A 1 13.37 53.23 -36.59
C VAL A 1 13.94 51.92 -35.99
N ASN A 2 13.64 51.70 -34.75
CA ASN A 2 14.24 50.72 -33.86
C ASN A 2 13.51 49.37 -33.98
N LEU A 3 14.20 48.39 -34.57
CA LEU A 3 13.82 46.98 -34.62
C LEU A 3 14.52 46.25 -33.47
N GLN A 4 14.04 46.41 -32.24
CA GLN A 4 14.59 45.63 -31.16
C GLN A 4 13.64 45.68 -29.97
N GLN A 5 12.68 44.73 -29.90
CA GLN A 5 12.02 44.25 -28.69
C GLN A 5 10.83 43.34 -29.02
N ALA A 6 11.12 42.23 -29.70
CA ALA A 6 10.26 41.07 -29.62
C ALA A 6 10.97 40.06 -28.71
N HIS A 7 11.01 40.32 -27.41
CA HIS A 7 11.44 39.33 -26.44
C HIS A 7 10.37 38.25 -26.32
N ASN A 8 10.71 37.09 -26.85
CA ASN A 8 10.01 35.86 -26.65
C ASN A 8 9.84 35.55 -25.14
N HIS A 9 8.68 35.80 -24.62
CA HIS A 9 8.19 35.13 -23.43
C HIS A 9 7.80 33.68 -23.81
N LEU A 10 8.80 32.87 -24.13
CA LEU A 10 8.65 31.43 -23.97
C LEU A 10 8.68 31.16 -22.46
N SER A 11 7.49 31.25 -21.85
CA SER A 11 7.26 30.65 -20.54
C SER A 11 7.66 29.17 -20.67
N ALA A 12 8.83 28.82 -20.12
CA ALA A 12 9.18 27.45 -19.90
C ALA A 12 8.08 26.86 -19.00
N ARG A 13 7.13 26.15 -19.61
CA ARG A 13 6.24 25.27 -18.84
C ARG A 13 7.15 24.28 -18.15
N THR A 14 7.39 24.49 -16.87
CA THR A 14 7.96 23.46 -16.01
C THR A 14 7.02 22.27 -16.11
N VAL A 15 7.40 21.25 -16.86
CA VAL A 15 6.69 19.98 -16.86
C VAL A 15 6.91 19.43 -15.44
N THR A 16 5.96 19.66 -14.57
CA THR A 16 5.97 19.05 -13.25
C THR A 16 5.73 17.56 -13.49
N LEU A 17 6.79 16.77 -13.40
CA LEU A 17 6.68 15.32 -13.45
C LEU A 17 5.75 14.89 -12.30
N MET A 18 4.77 14.05 -12.61
CA MET A 18 3.91 13.49 -11.59
C MET A 18 4.75 12.64 -10.62
N PRO A 19 4.55 12.76 -9.31
CA PRO A 19 5.24 11.93 -8.34
C PRO A 19 4.91 10.45 -8.56
N HIS A 20 5.85 9.57 -8.25
CA HIS A 20 5.74 8.13 -8.46
C HIS A 20 5.21 7.42 -7.21
N ALA A 21 4.21 6.56 -7.38
CA ALA A 21 3.69 5.74 -6.29
C ALA A 21 3.74 4.24 -6.64
N LEU A 22 4.33 3.44 -5.77
CA LEU A 22 4.28 1.97 -5.83
C LEU A 22 3.24 1.45 -4.84
N ILE A 23 2.27 0.67 -5.33
CA ILE A 23 1.20 0.08 -4.52
C ILE A 23 1.31 -1.43 -4.61
N THR A 24 1.59 -2.10 -3.50
CA THR A 24 1.61 -3.57 -3.45
C THR A 24 0.20 -4.15 -3.27
N GLY A 25 -0.06 -5.33 -3.88
CA GLY A 25 -1.38 -5.95 -3.83
C GLY A 25 -2.46 -5.14 -4.58
N ALA A 26 -2.07 -4.46 -5.67
CA ALA A 26 -2.96 -3.58 -6.43
C ALA A 26 -4.02 -4.31 -7.27
N ALA A 27 -3.87 -5.62 -7.52
CA ALA A 27 -4.73 -6.38 -8.44
C ALA A 27 -6.21 -6.51 -7.97
N GLY A 28 -6.58 -6.02 -6.80
CA GLY A 28 -7.96 -6.12 -6.33
C GLY A 28 -8.20 -5.56 -4.94
N GLY A 29 -9.46 -5.59 -4.52
CA GLY A 29 -9.89 -5.12 -3.21
C GLY A 29 -9.46 -3.68 -2.92
N LEU A 30 -8.91 -3.46 -1.74
CA LEU A 30 -8.46 -2.14 -1.31
C LEU A 30 -7.30 -1.59 -2.16
N GLY A 31 -6.38 -2.44 -2.62
CA GLY A 31 -5.25 -1.99 -3.44
C GLY A 31 -5.68 -1.34 -4.75
N ALA A 32 -6.68 -1.91 -5.42
CA ALA A 32 -7.23 -1.32 -6.65
C ALA A 32 -7.97 0.01 -6.37
N ALA A 33 -8.66 0.10 -5.25
CA ALA A 33 -9.31 1.36 -4.84
C ALA A 33 -8.26 2.46 -4.52
N ILE A 34 -7.16 2.11 -3.83
CA ILE A 34 -6.05 3.04 -3.57
C ILE A 34 -5.40 3.49 -4.89
N ALA A 35 -5.19 2.57 -5.82
CA ALA A 35 -4.64 2.90 -7.14
C ALA A 35 -5.51 3.94 -7.85
N ARG A 36 -6.83 3.73 -7.91
CA ARG A 36 -7.77 4.69 -8.50
C ARG A 36 -7.77 6.04 -7.78
N ALA A 37 -7.65 6.04 -6.46
CA ALA A 37 -7.63 7.28 -5.67
C ALA A 37 -6.34 8.10 -5.87
N LEU A 38 -5.20 7.45 -6.14
CA LEU A 38 -3.91 8.11 -6.36
C LEU A 38 -3.63 8.44 -7.84
N ALA A 39 -4.25 7.75 -8.80
CA ALA A 39 -4.04 7.95 -10.23
C ALA A 39 -4.18 9.41 -10.72
N PRO A 40 -5.10 10.24 -10.18
CA PRO A 40 -5.20 11.64 -10.62
C PRO A 40 -3.98 12.50 -10.26
N THR A 41 -3.14 12.07 -9.32
CA THR A 41 -2.04 12.88 -8.77
C THR A 41 -0.67 12.21 -8.87
N HIS A 42 -0.60 10.91 -9.20
CA HIS A 42 0.63 10.12 -9.22
C HIS A 42 0.73 9.25 -10.47
N SER A 43 1.96 9.07 -10.96
CA SER A 43 2.30 7.97 -11.88
C SER A 43 2.44 6.68 -11.07
N LEU A 44 1.73 5.62 -11.48
CA LEU A 44 1.57 4.42 -10.64
C LEU A 44 2.40 3.25 -11.14
N LEU A 45 3.07 2.56 -10.19
CA LEU A 45 3.54 1.19 -10.33
C LEU A 45 2.59 0.28 -9.55
N LEU A 46 1.94 -0.64 -10.24
CA LEU A 46 0.93 -1.52 -9.67
C LEU A 46 1.51 -2.89 -9.37
N GLY A 47 1.81 -3.14 -8.09
CA GLY A 47 2.44 -4.37 -7.62
C GLY A 47 1.43 -5.49 -7.35
N GLY A 48 1.75 -6.69 -7.82
CA GLY A 48 0.97 -7.89 -7.57
C GLY A 48 1.50 -9.10 -8.31
N ARG A 49 0.97 -10.29 -8.02
CA ARG A 49 1.29 -11.47 -8.83
C ARG A 49 0.80 -11.26 -10.27
N PRO A 50 1.53 -11.76 -11.29
CA PRO A 50 1.10 -11.67 -12.68
C PRO A 50 -0.35 -12.14 -12.85
N SER A 51 -1.20 -11.31 -13.40
CA SER A 51 -2.61 -11.65 -13.59
C SER A 51 -3.31 -10.67 -14.53
N LEU A 52 -4.33 -11.16 -15.26
CA LEU A 52 -5.16 -10.32 -16.10
C LEU A 52 -5.81 -9.14 -15.35
N ARG A 53 -6.11 -9.31 -14.05
CA ARG A 53 -6.65 -8.23 -13.22
C ARG A 53 -5.65 -7.09 -13.03
N LEU A 54 -4.37 -7.42 -12.83
CA LEU A 54 -3.30 -6.43 -12.69
C LEU A 54 -3.13 -5.66 -14.00
N ASP A 55 -3.06 -6.39 -15.13
CA ASP A 55 -2.87 -5.80 -16.45
C ASP A 55 -4.06 -4.92 -16.86
N THR A 56 -5.28 -5.37 -16.58
CA THR A 56 -6.51 -4.60 -16.85
C THR A 56 -6.53 -3.30 -16.05
N LEU A 57 -6.19 -3.35 -14.75
CA LEU A 57 -6.14 -2.15 -13.93
C LEU A 57 -5.02 -1.20 -14.37
N ALA A 58 -3.88 -1.73 -14.76
CA ALA A 58 -2.78 -0.92 -15.28
C ALA A 58 -3.20 -0.19 -16.56
N ALA A 59 -3.86 -0.88 -17.49
CA ALA A 59 -4.38 -0.27 -18.71
C ALA A 59 -5.49 0.77 -18.43
N GLU A 60 -6.39 0.49 -17.45
CA GLU A 60 -7.44 1.43 -17.03
C GLU A 60 -6.87 2.76 -16.52
N LEU A 61 -5.76 2.70 -15.77
CA LEU A 61 -5.20 3.85 -15.05
C LEU A 61 -3.99 4.48 -15.76
N ASP A 62 -3.64 4.04 -16.97
CA ASP A 62 -2.38 4.42 -17.64
C ASP A 62 -1.16 4.22 -16.72
N ALA A 63 -1.15 3.10 -15.99
CA ALA A 63 -0.17 2.75 -14.99
C ALA A 63 0.78 1.66 -15.49
N THR A 64 1.93 1.54 -14.84
CA THR A 64 2.90 0.47 -15.14
C THR A 64 2.62 -0.74 -14.25
N PRO A 65 2.36 -1.94 -14.80
CA PRO A 65 2.30 -3.15 -14.00
C PRO A 65 3.70 -3.48 -13.46
N TRP A 66 3.75 -3.85 -12.18
CA TRP A 66 4.97 -4.28 -11.49
C TRP A 66 4.76 -5.69 -10.92
N PRO A 67 4.87 -6.73 -11.79
CA PRO A 67 4.60 -8.10 -11.41
C PRO A 67 5.68 -8.66 -10.51
N VAL A 68 5.30 -9.10 -9.29
CA VAL A 68 6.22 -9.68 -8.31
C VAL A 68 5.46 -10.62 -7.36
N ASP A 69 6.09 -11.71 -6.97
CA ASP A 69 5.66 -12.51 -5.82
C ASP A 69 6.37 -12.01 -4.56
N LEU A 70 5.61 -11.42 -3.66
CA LEU A 70 6.14 -10.87 -2.41
C LEU A 70 6.54 -11.94 -1.37
N SER A 71 6.29 -13.21 -1.62
CA SER A 71 6.84 -14.31 -0.82
C SER A 71 8.26 -14.71 -1.22
N ASP A 72 8.77 -14.17 -2.32
CA ASP A 72 10.11 -14.40 -2.87
C ASP A 72 10.96 -13.14 -2.71
N GLN A 73 11.92 -13.21 -1.78
CA GLN A 73 12.81 -12.07 -1.48
C GLN A 73 13.73 -11.73 -2.66
N ASP A 74 14.23 -12.72 -3.39
CA ASP A 74 15.11 -12.48 -4.54
C ASP A 74 14.33 -11.82 -5.68
N ALA A 75 13.07 -12.24 -5.88
CA ALA A 75 12.17 -11.59 -6.84
C ALA A 75 11.89 -10.13 -6.45
N ILE A 76 11.70 -9.83 -5.17
CA ILE A 76 11.55 -8.45 -4.68
C ILE A 76 12.78 -7.62 -5.03
N LEU A 77 13.98 -8.09 -4.69
CA LEU A 77 15.23 -7.36 -4.93
C LEU A 77 15.47 -7.14 -6.42
N ALA A 78 15.18 -8.12 -7.26
CA ALA A 78 15.26 -7.99 -8.70
C ALA A 78 14.24 -6.97 -9.27
N ALA A 79 13.02 -6.99 -8.75
CA ALA A 79 11.94 -6.14 -9.22
C ALA A 79 12.10 -4.65 -8.85
N VAL A 80 12.84 -4.32 -7.80
CA VAL A 80 13.13 -2.93 -7.43
C VAL A 80 14.34 -2.36 -8.16
N ALA A 81 15.11 -3.19 -8.85
CA ALA A 81 16.27 -2.73 -9.62
C ALA A 81 15.80 -1.75 -10.70
N GLY A 82 16.36 -0.53 -10.68
CA GLY A 82 15.97 0.54 -11.61
C GLY A 82 14.83 1.44 -11.13
N ILE A 83 14.35 1.29 -9.90
CA ILE A 83 13.46 2.28 -9.28
C ILE A 83 14.33 3.32 -8.55
N ASP A 84 14.77 4.33 -9.28
CA ASP A 84 15.67 5.37 -8.76
C ASP A 84 14.90 6.55 -8.12
N ALA A 85 13.61 6.70 -8.42
CA ALA A 85 12.74 7.73 -7.88
C ALA A 85 11.41 7.13 -7.41
N LEU A 86 11.05 7.41 -6.17
CA LEU A 86 9.78 6.95 -5.58
C LEU A 86 9.33 7.94 -4.50
N ASP A 87 8.17 8.53 -4.71
CA ASP A 87 7.58 9.48 -3.77
C ASP A 87 6.65 8.82 -2.76
N VAL A 88 5.97 7.74 -3.15
CA VAL A 88 4.99 7.04 -2.31
C VAL A 88 5.18 5.53 -2.41
N LEU A 89 5.31 4.87 -1.26
CA LEU A 89 5.28 3.41 -1.14
C LEU A 89 4.07 2.98 -0.31
N VAL A 90 3.14 2.24 -0.91
CA VAL A 90 1.96 1.70 -0.22
C VAL A 90 2.12 0.19 -0.03
N HIS A 91 2.39 -0.21 1.20
CA HIS A 91 2.35 -1.62 1.62
C HIS A 91 0.92 -2.04 1.88
N ASN A 92 0.22 -2.50 0.82
CA ASN A 92 -1.15 -2.96 0.91
C ASN A 92 -1.28 -4.48 0.78
N ALA A 93 -0.35 -5.16 0.11
CA ALA A 93 -0.39 -6.62 -0.01
C ALA A 93 -0.46 -7.30 1.37
N GLY A 94 -1.24 -8.37 1.44
CA GLY A 94 -1.36 -9.17 2.64
C GLY A 94 -2.15 -10.44 2.40
N VAL A 95 -1.92 -11.43 3.24
CA VAL A 95 -2.61 -12.71 3.25
C VAL A 95 -3.12 -13.01 4.65
N SER A 96 -4.17 -13.82 4.74
CA SER A 96 -4.72 -14.34 5.99
C SER A 96 -5.10 -15.80 5.80
N TYR A 97 -4.76 -16.65 6.76
CA TYR A 97 -5.13 -18.05 6.81
C TYR A 97 -5.88 -18.28 8.13
N PRO A 98 -7.24 -18.15 8.11
CA PRO A 98 -8.04 -18.30 9.31
C PRO A 98 -7.94 -19.71 9.89
N ALA A 99 -7.52 -19.81 11.15
CA ALA A 99 -7.47 -21.05 11.92
C ALA A 99 -7.30 -20.71 13.40
N THR A 100 -7.72 -21.62 14.29
CA THR A 100 -7.37 -21.53 15.71
C THR A 100 -5.88 -21.76 15.90
N ILE A 101 -5.32 -21.41 17.05
CA ILE A 101 -3.91 -21.69 17.35
C ILE A 101 -3.61 -23.19 17.26
N ALA A 102 -4.56 -24.03 17.70
CA ALA A 102 -4.40 -25.47 17.69
C ALA A 102 -4.37 -26.07 16.27
N ASP A 103 -5.13 -25.50 15.35
CA ASP A 103 -5.31 -26.02 13.99
C ASP A 103 -4.41 -25.32 12.96
N SER A 104 -3.80 -24.20 13.32
CA SER A 104 -2.94 -23.43 12.40
C SER A 104 -1.60 -24.14 12.17
N THR A 105 -1.13 -24.14 10.92
CA THR A 105 0.15 -24.76 10.56
C THR A 105 1.31 -23.76 10.61
N LEU A 106 2.53 -24.24 10.90
CA LEU A 106 3.73 -23.39 10.80
C LEU A 106 3.97 -22.89 9.37
N ALA A 107 3.49 -23.60 8.35
CA ALA A 107 3.56 -23.16 6.95
C ALA A 107 2.71 -21.90 6.74
N ASP A 108 1.48 -21.86 7.27
CA ASP A 108 0.61 -20.68 7.19
C ASP A 108 1.19 -19.50 7.96
N TRP A 109 1.79 -19.75 9.13
CA TRP A 109 2.48 -18.74 9.90
C TRP A 109 3.64 -18.12 9.13
N ARG A 110 4.53 -18.96 8.56
CA ARG A 110 5.66 -18.49 7.75
C ARG A 110 5.17 -17.64 6.59
N LYS A 111 4.25 -18.18 5.79
CA LYS A 111 3.72 -17.49 4.63
C LYS A 111 3.04 -16.16 4.98
N THR A 112 2.33 -16.11 6.12
CA THR A 112 1.73 -14.88 6.60
C THR A 112 2.80 -13.86 6.99
N LEU A 113 3.85 -14.27 7.70
CA LEU A 113 4.93 -13.38 8.10
C LEU A 113 5.78 -12.94 6.90
N ASP A 114 6.06 -13.84 5.97
CA ASP A 114 6.84 -13.52 4.76
C ASP A 114 6.15 -12.39 3.96
N VAL A 115 4.86 -12.52 3.68
CA VAL A 115 4.12 -11.55 2.87
C VAL A 115 3.77 -10.29 3.66
N ASN A 116 3.29 -10.43 4.90
CA ASN A 116 2.73 -9.30 5.65
C ASN A 116 3.78 -8.48 6.40
N VAL A 117 4.99 -9.04 6.62
CA VAL A 117 6.05 -8.41 7.43
C VAL A 117 7.37 -8.33 6.67
N LEU A 118 7.93 -9.47 6.26
CA LEU A 118 9.28 -9.51 5.69
C LEU A 118 9.33 -8.85 4.31
N ALA A 119 8.32 -9.01 3.47
CA ALA A 119 8.22 -8.31 2.20
C ALA A 119 8.17 -6.77 2.36
N PRO A 120 7.32 -6.18 3.24
CA PRO A 120 7.40 -4.77 3.58
C PRO A 120 8.76 -4.31 4.06
N VAL A 121 9.45 -5.10 4.90
CA VAL A 121 10.81 -4.77 5.35
C VAL A 121 11.77 -4.75 4.17
N ALA A 122 11.83 -5.81 3.36
CA ALA A 122 12.73 -5.93 2.23
C ALA A 122 12.52 -4.81 1.19
N LEU A 123 11.24 -4.54 0.84
CA LEU A 123 10.89 -3.46 -0.09
C LEU A 123 11.29 -2.09 0.46
N THR A 124 10.98 -1.81 1.73
CA THR A 124 11.34 -0.53 2.34
C THR A 124 12.86 -0.35 2.34
N GLN A 125 13.61 -1.36 2.76
CA GLN A 125 15.09 -1.28 2.78
C GLN A 125 15.66 -1.02 1.38
N ALA A 126 15.19 -1.75 0.39
CA ALA A 126 15.68 -1.62 -0.99
C ALA A 126 15.32 -0.26 -1.63
N LEU A 127 14.15 0.30 -1.31
CA LEU A 127 13.65 1.57 -1.86
C LEU A 127 13.98 2.78 -0.98
N LEU A 128 14.60 2.58 0.19
CA LEU A 128 14.90 3.67 1.13
C LEU A 128 15.74 4.80 0.53
N PRO A 129 16.76 4.54 -0.33
CA PRO A 129 17.50 5.62 -1.00
C PRO A 129 16.60 6.53 -1.85
N ALA A 130 15.71 5.96 -2.67
CA ALA A 130 14.77 6.69 -3.51
C ALA A 130 13.75 7.49 -2.67
N LEU A 131 13.18 6.85 -1.64
CA LEU A 131 12.25 7.48 -0.70
C LEU A 131 12.91 8.65 0.06
N ARG A 132 14.15 8.50 0.52
CA ARG A 132 14.90 9.59 1.19
C ARG A 132 15.14 10.76 0.25
N ALA A 133 15.55 10.50 -0.99
CA ALA A 133 15.77 11.54 -2.00
C ALA A 133 14.50 12.35 -2.27
N ALA A 134 13.36 11.70 -2.37
CA ALA A 134 12.06 12.32 -2.57
C ALA A 134 11.47 12.94 -1.28
N ARG A 135 12.02 12.64 -0.09
CA ARG A 135 11.38 12.90 1.21
C ARG A 135 9.98 12.29 1.25
N GLY A 136 9.85 11.07 0.75
CA GLY A 136 8.61 10.41 0.34
C GLY A 136 7.69 10.02 1.49
N ASP A 137 6.64 9.32 1.09
CA ASP A 137 5.60 8.80 1.98
C ASP A 137 5.65 7.27 2.00
N VAL A 138 5.54 6.67 3.17
CA VAL A 138 5.36 5.22 3.32
C VAL A 138 4.05 4.96 4.04
N VAL A 139 3.14 4.27 3.38
CA VAL A 139 1.81 3.93 3.92
C VAL A 139 1.73 2.43 4.16
N PHE A 140 1.43 2.05 5.38
CA PHE A 140 1.18 0.65 5.76
C PHE A 140 -0.32 0.41 5.92
N ILE A 141 -0.89 -0.44 5.06
CA ILE A 141 -2.24 -0.95 5.26
C ILE A 141 -2.19 -2.05 6.30
N ASN A 142 -2.42 -1.63 7.51
CA ASN A 142 -2.47 -2.47 8.70
C ASN A 142 -3.89 -3.05 8.86
N SER A 143 -4.38 -3.19 10.07
CA SER A 143 -5.71 -3.72 10.39
C SER A 143 -6.10 -3.33 11.82
N GLY A 144 -7.38 -3.38 12.12
CA GLY A 144 -7.85 -3.44 13.51
C GLY A 144 -7.24 -4.60 14.29
N ALA A 145 -6.91 -5.71 13.59
CA ALA A 145 -6.21 -6.86 14.16
C ALA A 145 -4.76 -6.57 14.57
N GLY A 146 -4.16 -5.46 14.13
CA GLY A 146 -2.86 -4.97 14.60
C GLY A 146 -2.96 -4.05 15.82
N ILE A 147 -4.17 -3.78 16.31
CA ILE A 147 -4.44 -3.04 17.56
C ILE A 147 -5.00 -4.01 18.61
N ASN A 148 -5.95 -4.84 18.22
CA ASN A 148 -6.56 -5.85 19.08
C ASN A 148 -6.49 -7.21 18.40
N ALA A 149 -5.94 -8.21 19.09
CA ALA A 149 -5.90 -9.58 18.57
C ALA A 149 -7.29 -10.22 18.61
N HIS A 150 -7.57 -11.06 17.61
CA HIS A 150 -8.84 -11.76 17.51
C HIS A 150 -8.61 -13.27 17.42
N PRO A 151 -9.47 -14.11 18.02
CA PRO A 151 -9.41 -15.56 17.87
C PRO A 151 -9.66 -15.96 16.40
N GLY A 152 -9.14 -17.10 15.99
CA GLY A 152 -9.33 -17.65 14.64
C GLY A 152 -8.47 -17.02 13.52
N ILE A 153 -7.70 -15.95 13.83
CA ILE A 153 -6.79 -15.30 12.88
C ILE A 153 -5.44 -14.98 13.54
N GLY A 154 -4.88 -15.95 14.27
CA GLY A 154 -3.68 -15.76 15.09
C GLY A 154 -2.47 -15.24 14.29
N SER A 155 -2.08 -15.94 13.21
CA SER A 155 -0.93 -15.55 12.37
C SER A 155 -1.11 -14.16 11.76
N TYR A 156 -2.32 -13.86 11.29
CA TYR A 156 -2.64 -12.55 10.73
C TYR A 156 -2.55 -11.45 11.80
N SER A 157 -3.16 -11.64 12.97
CA SER A 157 -3.08 -10.66 14.07
C SER A 157 -1.63 -10.37 14.44
N VAL A 158 -0.82 -11.41 14.68
CA VAL A 158 0.61 -11.25 15.00
C VAL A 158 1.36 -10.50 13.90
N SER A 159 1.10 -10.83 12.63
CA SER A 159 1.73 -10.13 11.51
C SER A 159 1.38 -8.64 11.47
N LYS A 160 0.14 -8.26 11.79
CA LYS A 160 -0.31 -6.87 11.80
C LYS A 160 0.21 -6.09 13.02
N PHE A 161 0.39 -6.74 14.18
CA PHE A 161 1.12 -6.14 15.30
C PHE A 161 2.59 -5.89 14.95
N ALA A 162 3.26 -6.87 14.30
CA ALA A 162 4.64 -6.73 13.85
C ALA A 162 4.78 -5.60 12.82
N LEU A 163 3.87 -5.53 11.83
CA LEU A 163 3.86 -4.47 10.82
C LEU A 163 3.66 -3.07 11.44
N ARG A 164 2.84 -2.96 12.48
CA ARG A 164 2.70 -1.72 13.24
C ARG A 164 4.01 -1.34 13.92
N GLY A 165 4.66 -2.29 14.61
CA GLY A 165 5.96 -2.06 15.25
C GLY A 165 7.01 -1.61 14.24
N PHE A 166 7.06 -2.23 13.05
CA PHE A 166 7.95 -1.82 11.97
C PHE A 166 7.68 -0.38 11.51
N ALA A 167 6.42 -0.02 11.29
CA ALA A 167 6.06 1.34 10.91
C ALA A 167 6.45 2.39 11.98
N ASP A 168 6.32 2.04 13.27
CA ASP A 168 6.68 2.94 14.37
C ASP A 168 8.21 3.12 14.45
N VAL A 169 9.00 2.06 14.26
CA VAL A 169 10.47 2.12 14.19
C VAL A 169 10.93 2.93 12.98
N LEU A 170 10.39 2.62 11.78
CA LEU A 170 10.73 3.36 10.57
C LEU A 170 10.45 4.87 10.71
N ARG A 171 9.35 5.25 11.34
CA ARG A 171 9.01 6.65 11.60
C ARG A 171 10.02 7.34 12.51
N ALA A 172 10.56 6.62 13.50
CA ALA A 172 11.54 7.15 14.42
C ALA A 172 12.95 7.27 13.79
N GLU A 173 13.33 6.31 12.95
CA GLU A 173 14.65 6.27 12.30
C GLU A 173 14.74 7.18 11.07
N GLU A 174 13.61 7.42 10.37
CA GLU A 174 13.54 8.19 9.12
C GLU A 174 12.70 9.47 9.25
N PRO A 175 13.17 10.48 9.99
CA PRO A 175 12.39 11.70 10.26
C PRO A 175 12.12 12.53 9.00
N ALA A 176 12.82 12.30 7.89
CA ALA A 176 12.57 12.95 6.61
C ALA A 176 11.35 12.35 5.87
N LEU A 177 10.98 11.10 6.15
CA LEU A 177 9.84 10.44 5.55
C LEU A 177 8.55 10.73 6.32
N ARG A 178 7.42 10.65 5.64
CA ARG A 178 6.09 10.59 6.28
C ARG A 178 5.64 9.12 6.32
N VAL A 179 5.49 8.58 7.50
CA VAL A 179 5.10 7.17 7.69
C VAL A 179 3.72 7.10 8.33
N THR A 180 2.76 6.54 7.60
CA THR A 180 1.35 6.42 8.01
C THR A 180 0.95 4.96 8.15
N SER A 181 0.36 4.57 9.29
CA SER A 181 -0.30 3.28 9.48
C SER A 181 -1.82 3.45 9.41
N VAL A 182 -2.47 2.73 8.50
CA VAL A 182 -3.93 2.71 8.36
C VAL A 182 -4.46 1.42 8.99
N HIS A 183 -5.39 1.55 9.93
CA HIS A 183 -5.98 0.44 10.69
C HIS A 183 -7.48 0.32 10.42
N PRO A 184 -7.88 -0.21 9.26
CA PRO A 184 -9.29 -0.37 8.94
C PRO A 184 -9.91 -1.50 9.75
N GLY A 185 -11.23 -1.42 9.94
CA GLY A 185 -12.07 -2.55 10.30
C GLY A 185 -12.27 -3.48 9.11
N ARG A 186 -13.40 -4.18 9.05
CA ARG A 186 -13.73 -5.08 7.94
C ARG A 186 -14.13 -4.27 6.70
N ILE A 187 -13.53 -4.61 5.57
CA ILE A 187 -13.73 -3.95 4.27
C ILE A 187 -14.32 -4.96 3.30
N SER A 188 -15.29 -4.55 2.49
CA SER A 188 -15.88 -5.37 1.43
C SER A 188 -14.84 -5.70 0.35
N THR A 189 -14.18 -6.84 0.51
CA THR A 189 -13.09 -7.33 -0.35
C THR A 189 -13.17 -8.85 -0.50
N PRO A 190 -12.51 -9.45 -1.51
CA PRO A 190 -12.44 -10.92 -1.62
C PRO A 190 -11.90 -11.59 -0.35
N MET A 191 -10.88 -11.02 0.30
CA MET A 191 -10.35 -11.55 1.58
C MET A 191 -11.44 -11.55 2.68
N GLN A 192 -12.29 -10.53 2.73
CA GLN A 192 -13.38 -10.47 3.71
C GLN A 192 -14.47 -11.49 3.38
N GLN A 193 -14.76 -11.73 2.11
CA GLN A 193 -15.69 -12.75 1.68
C GLN A 193 -15.20 -14.14 2.14
N GLU A 194 -13.95 -14.51 1.83
CA GLU A 194 -13.33 -15.76 2.26
C GLU A 194 -13.37 -15.94 3.79
N LEU A 195 -13.08 -14.85 4.53
CA LEU A 195 -13.14 -14.87 5.99
C LEU A 195 -14.58 -15.10 6.51
N THR A 196 -15.56 -14.46 5.89
CA THR A 196 -16.97 -14.59 6.28
C THR A 196 -17.50 -16.00 6.02
N GLU A 197 -17.13 -16.59 4.88
CA GLU A 197 -17.42 -17.98 4.54
C GLU A 197 -16.76 -18.96 5.55
N HIS A 198 -15.51 -18.70 5.94
CA HIS A 198 -14.82 -19.47 6.98
C HIS A 198 -15.51 -19.35 8.35
N GLU A 199 -16.10 -18.20 8.66
CA GLU A 199 -16.92 -17.98 9.87
C GLU A 199 -18.29 -18.68 9.80
N GLY A 200 -18.62 -19.35 8.69
CA GLY A 200 -19.92 -20.00 8.48
C GLY A 200 -21.10 -19.03 8.33
N ARG A 201 -20.83 -17.81 7.88
CA ARG A 201 -21.81 -16.73 7.70
C ARG A 201 -22.00 -16.42 6.23
N GLU A 202 -23.19 -15.94 5.87
CA GLU A 202 -23.46 -15.39 4.55
C GLU A 202 -22.74 -14.04 4.38
N TYR A 203 -22.08 -13.86 3.23
CA TYR A 203 -21.41 -12.62 2.91
C TYR A 203 -22.40 -11.62 2.29
N ASN A 204 -22.58 -10.48 2.94
CA ASN A 204 -23.29 -9.34 2.39
C ASN A 204 -22.31 -8.14 2.32
N PRO A 205 -21.96 -7.59 1.15
CA PRO A 205 -21.02 -6.50 1.01
C PRO A 205 -21.42 -5.22 1.77
N ASP A 206 -22.72 -5.00 1.98
CA ASP A 206 -23.26 -3.82 2.68
C ASP A 206 -22.99 -3.83 4.19
N ASP A 207 -22.62 -4.98 4.74
CA ASP A 207 -22.23 -5.12 6.16
C ASP A 207 -20.79 -4.61 6.42
N TYR A 208 -20.06 -4.20 5.39
CA TYR A 208 -18.65 -3.86 5.46
C TYR A 208 -18.37 -2.47 4.88
N MET A 209 -17.28 -1.86 5.31
CA MET A 209 -16.82 -0.61 4.70
C MET A 209 -16.47 -0.82 3.22
N ARG A 210 -16.82 0.13 2.37
CA ARG A 210 -16.37 0.13 0.98
C ARG A 210 -14.87 0.38 0.90
N PRO A 211 -14.13 -0.31 0.02
CA PRO A 211 -12.72 -0.07 -0.21
C PRO A 211 -12.40 1.39 -0.52
N GLU A 212 -13.27 2.08 -1.27
CA GLU A 212 -13.12 3.47 -1.68
C GLU A 212 -13.08 4.43 -0.48
N SER A 213 -13.82 4.14 0.58
CA SER A 213 -13.83 4.96 1.81
C SER A 213 -12.46 4.95 2.49
N VAL A 214 -11.78 3.80 2.50
CA VAL A 214 -10.43 3.68 3.07
C VAL A 214 -9.38 4.24 2.10
N ALA A 215 -9.55 4.00 0.80
CA ALA A 215 -8.65 4.50 -0.23
C ALA A 215 -8.59 6.04 -0.26
N GLN A 216 -9.74 6.71 -0.06
CA GLN A 216 -9.79 8.17 0.02
C GLN A 216 -8.96 8.69 1.20
N LEU A 217 -9.04 8.06 2.38
CA LEU A 217 -8.24 8.46 3.54
C LEU A 217 -6.74 8.27 3.29
N VAL A 218 -6.35 7.25 2.52
CA VAL A 218 -4.95 7.07 2.09
C VAL A 218 -4.53 8.20 1.16
N ALA A 219 -5.33 8.51 0.15
CA ALA A 219 -5.04 9.59 -0.79
C ALA A 219 -4.98 10.96 -0.09
N ASP A 220 -5.88 11.23 0.85
CA ASP A 220 -5.87 12.46 1.63
C ASP A 220 -4.58 12.58 2.46
N ALA A 221 -4.15 11.51 3.12
CA ALA A 221 -2.93 11.50 3.92
C ALA A 221 -1.67 11.73 3.07
N VAL A 222 -1.59 11.12 1.88
CA VAL A 222 -0.47 11.26 0.94
C VAL A 222 -0.42 12.68 0.35
N ASN A 223 -1.58 13.26 0.01
CA ASN A 223 -1.68 14.57 -0.63
C ASN A 223 -1.67 15.75 0.36
N LEU A 224 -1.51 15.50 1.67
CA LEU A 224 -1.37 16.59 2.66
C LEU A 224 -0.18 17.49 2.35
N PRO A 225 -0.28 18.80 2.65
CA PRO A 225 0.87 19.70 2.66
C PRO A 225 2.00 19.18 3.55
N ARG A 226 3.25 19.51 3.20
CA ARG A 226 4.45 18.95 3.86
C ARG A 226 4.67 19.41 5.30
N ASP A 227 3.95 20.39 5.78
CA ASP A 227 3.93 20.87 7.16
C ASP A 227 3.11 19.97 8.12
N ALA A 228 2.30 19.04 7.55
CA ALA A 228 1.47 18.10 8.30
C ALA A 228 1.88 16.64 8.06
N ARG A 229 1.63 15.80 9.06
CA ARG A 229 1.87 14.34 9.02
C ARG A 229 0.72 13.60 9.67
N VAL A 230 0.24 12.54 9.03
CA VAL A 230 -0.70 11.60 9.62
C VAL A 230 0.07 10.35 10.04
N HIS A 231 0.12 10.06 11.33
CA HIS A 231 0.83 8.88 11.84
C HIS A 231 -0.05 7.64 11.84
N GLN A 232 -1.33 7.80 12.19
CA GLN A 232 -2.26 6.68 12.26
C GLN A 232 -3.65 7.12 11.79
N ILE A 233 -4.32 6.23 11.06
CA ILE A 233 -5.72 6.34 10.67
C ILE A 233 -6.43 5.09 11.18
N VAL A 234 -7.36 5.27 12.10
CA VAL A 234 -8.21 4.18 12.61
C VAL A 234 -9.62 4.42 12.09
N VAL A 235 -10.11 3.51 11.25
CA VAL A 235 -11.44 3.63 10.64
C VAL A 235 -12.25 2.36 10.86
N ARG A 236 -13.53 2.53 11.21
CA ARG A 236 -14.47 1.45 11.50
C ARG A 236 -15.76 1.66 10.73
N GLN A 237 -16.46 0.56 10.45
CA GLN A 237 -17.85 0.63 10.00
C GLN A 237 -18.75 1.19 11.11
N ASN A 238 -19.83 1.79 10.71
CA ASN A 238 -20.90 2.24 11.60
C ASN A 238 -21.71 1.05 12.11
#